data_841caf8c5f495ab52c1fdbbf93d08160
#
_entry.id   841caf8c5f495ab52c1fdbbf93d08160
#
_cell.length_a   1.000
_cell.length_b   1.000
_cell.length_c   1.000
_cell.angle_alpha   90.00
_cell.angle_beta   90.00
_cell.angle_gamma   90.00
#
_symmetry.space_group_name_H-M   'P 1'
#
loop_
_entity.id
_entity.type
_entity.pdbx_description
1 polymer ?
#
loop_
_entity_poly.entity_id
_entity_poly.type
_entity_poly.pdbx_seq_one_letter_code
_entity_poly.pdbx_strand_id
1 'polypeptide(L)'
;MYHFEVDGQPRLDLANVHVNTNLVNLANLLTVPGDTPQMWDETNVPHGTLHRHMYTTATTLGLENDQDDYIVYTPPGYDVRAKTPYPVLYLLHGWGDGAPGWTAVGRANFIFDNLIAKGKMKPMVVVMPRGYGDMAFIQHGFRIWQDVVPIDHNTTLFTKAFLTEVMPQVESGYNVSRDREGRAIAGFSMGGLESLSIGLTNTDKFAYVGGFSSAVHKLDYAKEFAALDPKAADLRLLWIACGTEDSLITANRGLIGWLEAKKMPVT
;
A
#
# COMPACT_ATOMS: atom_id res chain seq x y z
N MET A 1 10.10 17.45 0.12
CA MET A 1 9.60 17.75 1.48
C MET A 1 10.56 18.73 2.14
N TYR A 2 10.05 19.64 2.99
CA TYR A 2 10.86 20.62 3.74
C TYR A 2 10.17 21.00 5.05
N HIS A 3 10.93 21.54 5.98
CA HIS A 3 10.46 22.25 7.17
C HIS A 3 11.44 23.41 7.45
N PHE A 4 11.01 24.37 8.22
CA PHE A 4 11.90 25.39 8.77
C PHE A 4 12.54 24.84 10.05
N GLU A 5 13.72 25.35 10.37
CA GLU A 5 14.36 25.12 11.65
C GLU A 5 14.44 26.46 12.40
N VAL A 6 13.85 26.51 13.59
CA VAL A 6 13.88 27.68 14.47
C VAL A 6 14.38 27.24 15.84
N ASP A 7 15.49 27.80 16.27
CA ASP A 7 16.15 27.44 17.52
C ASP A 7 16.42 25.93 17.68
N GLY A 8 16.86 25.30 16.59
CA GLY A 8 17.11 23.85 16.54
C GLY A 8 15.85 22.97 16.58
N GLN A 9 14.67 23.54 16.40
CA GLN A 9 13.41 22.82 16.37
C GLN A 9 12.76 22.87 14.99
N PRO A 10 12.28 21.73 14.45
CA PRO A 10 11.57 21.72 13.20
C PRO A 10 10.21 22.43 13.33
N ARG A 11 9.87 23.22 12.33
CA ARG A 11 8.63 23.99 12.24
C ARG A 11 8.03 23.85 10.85
N LEU A 12 6.73 23.62 10.80
CA LEU A 12 5.99 23.66 9.54
C LEU A 12 5.86 25.10 9.02
N ASP A 13 5.87 25.22 7.71
CA ASP A 13 5.47 26.43 7.01
C ASP A 13 3.94 26.56 7.03
N LEU A 14 3.43 27.46 7.86
CA LEU A 14 1.99 27.67 8.00
C LEU A 14 1.36 28.36 6.78
N ALA A 15 2.17 28.94 5.89
CA ALA A 15 1.70 29.53 4.64
C ALA A 15 1.51 28.48 3.52
N ASN A 16 2.05 27.28 3.70
CA ASN A 16 1.90 26.17 2.74
C ASN A 16 0.99 25.08 3.32
N VAL A 17 -0.21 24.95 2.75
CA VAL A 17 -1.22 23.97 3.16
C VAL A 17 -0.92 22.53 2.75
N HIS A 18 0.05 22.31 1.86
CA HIS A 18 0.44 20.98 1.42
C HIS A 18 1.41 20.36 2.43
N VAL A 19 0.91 19.41 3.20
CA VAL A 19 1.65 18.76 4.29
C VAL A 19 1.70 17.24 4.03
N ASN A 20 2.89 16.67 4.24
CA ASN A 20 3.03 15.23 4.42
C ASN A 20 2.48 14.85 5.79
N THR A 21 1.41 14.06 5.81
CA THR A 21 0.74 13.59 7.04
C THR A 21 1.41 12.35 7.65
N ASN A 22 2.72 12.17 7.43
CA ASN A 22 3.49 11.08 8.00
C ASN A 22 3.45 11.11 9.53
N LEU A 23 3.28 9.95 10.16
CA LEU A 23 3.07 9.81 11.61
C LEU A 23 4.34 10.09 12.45
N VAL A 24 5.52 10.04 11.82
CA VAL A 24 6.81 10.26 12.50
C VAL A 24 7.55 11.50 12.03
N ASN A 25 7.27 11.98 10.83
CA ASN A 25 7.99 13.11 10.24
C ASN A 25 7.06 14.03 9.45
N LEU A 26 6.44 14.98 10.14
CA LEU A 26 5.63 16.02 9.52
C LEU A 26 6.54 16.97 8.73
N ALA A 27 6.20 17.25 7.49
CA ALA A 27 6.92 18.18 6.63
C ALA A 27 5.97 18.81 5.61
N ASN A 28 6.29 19.99 5.13
CA ASN A 28 5.59 20.57 3.99
C ASN A 28 6.04 19.94 2.69
N LEU A 29 5.14 19.92 1.72
CA LEU A 29 5.38 19.45 0.37
C LEU A 29 5.58 20.63 -0.57
N LEU A 30 6.64 20.59 -1.36
CA LEU A 30 6.89 21.52 -2.46
C LEU A 30 7.02 20.67 -3.74
N THR A 31 6.17 20.95 -4.71
CA THR A 31 6.30 20.38 -6.06
C THR A 31 7.19 21.29 -6.89
N VAL A 32 8.29 20.75 -7.40
CA VAL A 32 9.13 21.45 -8.36
C VAL A 32 8.69 20.99 -9.76
N PRO A 33 8.08 21.88 -10.56
CA PRO A 33 7.62 21.50 -11.88
C PRO A 33 8.81 21.20 -12.79
N GLY A 34 8.65 20.22 -13.68
CA GLY A 34 9.58 19.96 -14.77
C GLY A 34 9.14 20.63 -16.07
N ASP A 35 9.97 20.53 -17.12
CA ASP A 35 9.67 21.09 -18.44
C ASP A 35 8.48 20.42 -19.12
N THR A 36 8.19 19.18 -18.75
CA THR A 36 7.06 18.40 -19.27
C THR A 36 6.27 17.78 -18.10
N PRO A 37 4.93 17.77 -18.17
CA PRO A 37 4.10 17.13 -17.14
C PRO A 37 4.46 15.65 -16.97
N GLN A 38 4.67 15.26 -15.73
CA GLN A 38 4.93 13.89 -15.34
C GLN A 38 3.62 13.16 -15.04
N MET A 39 3.69 11.83 -14.88
CA MET A 39 2.49 11.03 -14.59
C MET A 39 1.83 11.36 -13.24
N TRP A 40 2.59 11.91 -12.31
CA TRP A 40 2.13 12.33 -10.98
C TRP A 40 1.68 13.79 -10.92
N ASP A 41 1.78 14.55 -12.01
CA ASP A 41 1.29 15.92 -12.05
C ASP A 41 -0.21 15.96 -12.28
N GLU A 42 -0.86 16.93 -11.66
CA GLU A 42 -2.25 17.25 -11.95
C GLU A 42 -2.35 17.83 -13.36
N THR A 43 -3.11 17.17 -14.22
CA THR A 43 -3.30 17.57 -15.62
C THR A 43 -4.79 17.74 -15.91
N ASN A 44 -5.12 18.38 -17.03
CA ASN A 44 -6.51 18.60 -17.41
C ASN A 44 -7.14 17.33 -18.03
N VAL A 45 -7.38 16.33 -17.18
CA VAL A 45 -8.07 15.07 -17.53
C VAL A 45 -9.24 14.86 -16.56
N PRO A 46 -10.19 13.98 -16.87
CA PRO A 46 -11.19 13.58 -15.87
C PRO A 46 -10.52 12.99 -14.62
N HIS A 47 -10.94 13.45 -13.45
CA HIS A 47 -10.41 13.01 -12.17
C HIS A 47 -11.33 12.04 -11.46
N GLY A 48 -10.74 11.07 -10.76
CA GLY A 48 -11.44 10.21 -9.83
C GLY A 48 -11.77 10.90 -8.50
N THR A 49 -12.42 10.19 -7.61
CA THR A 49 -12.81 10.71 -6.28
C THR A 49 -12.11 9.95 -5.17
N LEU A 50 -11.67 10.68 -4.16
CA LEU A 50 -11.11 10.10 -2.93
C LEU A 50 -12.19 10.10 -1.84
N HIS A 51 -12.43 8.92 -1.27
CA HIS A 51 -13.38 8.72 -0.17
C HIS A 51 -12.58 8.26 1.06
N ARG A 52 -12.67 8.99 2.16
CA ARG A 52 -12.09 8.56 3.44
C ARG A 52 -13.15 7.90 4.30
N HIS A 53 -12.88 6.70 4.73
CA HIS A 53 -13.74 5.92 5.62
C HIS A 53 -13.10 5.83 7.00
N MET A 54 -13.92 6.08 8.02
CA MET A 54 -13.59 5.82 9.43
C MET A 54 -14.42 4.64 9.88
N TYR A 55 -13.83 3.70 10.60
CA TYR A 55 -14.56 2.54 11.12
C TYR A 55 -14.01 2.12 12.47
N THR A 56 -14.84 1.45 13.27
CA THR A 56 -14.40 0.84 14.53
C THR A 56 -13.78 -0.52 14.22
N THR A 57 -12.51 -0.67 14.55
CA THR A 57 -11.80 -1.95 14.42
C THR A 57 -11.96 -2.80 15.66
N ALA A 58 -12.04 -4.11 15.48
CA ALA A 58 -11.96 -5.09 16.54
C ALA A 58 -10.57 -5.76 16.62
N THR A 59 -9.66 -5.40 15.73
CA THR A 59 -8.37 -6.11 15.54
C THR A 59 -7.17 -5.22 15.76
N THR A 60 -7.15 -4.00 15.17
CA THR A 60 -6.01 -3.07 15.29
C THR A 60 -5.90 -2.53 16.72
N LEU A 61 -4.70 -2.56 17.28
CA LEU A 61 -4.42 -2.16 18.66
C LEU A 61 -3.84 -0.74 18.73
N GLY A 62 -4.08 -0.07 19.88
CA GLY A 62 -3.46 1.21 20.24
C GLY A 62 -4.03 2.43 19.49
N LEU A 63 -5.21 2.30 18.89
CA LEU A 63 -5.96 3.41 18.31
C LEU A 63 -6.87 4.07 19.34
N GLU A 64 -7.03 5.38 19.21
CA GLU A 64 -7.98 6.12 20.04
C GLU A 64 -9.42 5.74 19.67
N ASN A 65 -10.20 5.34 20.67
CA ASN A 65 -11.59 4.86 20.53
C ASN A 65 -11.75 3.73 19.48
N ASP A 66 -10.70 2.93 19.25
CA ASP A 66 -10.66 1.87 18.26
C ASP A 66 -11.01 2.35 16.83
N GLN A 67 -10.76 3.63 16.53
CA GLN A 67 -11.07 4.22 15.22
C GLN A 67 -9.91 4.04 14.25
N ASP A 68 -10.15 3.26 13.21
CA ASP A 68 -9.23 3.06 12.09
C ASP A 68 -9.76 3.71 10.82
N ASP A 69 -8.91 3.83 9.77
CA ASP A 69 -9.32 4.45 8.52
C ASP A 69 -8.68 3.81 7.28
N TYR A 70 -9.37 4.00 6.17
CA TYR A 70 -8.83 3.72 4.84
C TYR A 70 -9.34 4.75 3.83
N ILE A 71 -8.59 4.94 2.74
CA ILE A 71 -8.99 5.79 1.61
C ILE A 71 -9.32 4.89 0.41
N VAL A 72 -10.41 5.22 -0.28
CA VAL A 72 -10.80 4.59 -1.53
C VAL A 72 -10.74 5.63 -2.64
N TYR A 73 -9.96 5.34 -3.68
CA TYR A 73 -10.05 6.05 -4.96
C TYR A 73 -11.05 5.32 -5.85
N THR A 74 -12.04 6.05 -6.36
CA THR A 74 -12.92 5.58 -7.43
C THR A 74 -12.53 6.28 -8.74
N PRO A 75 -12.43 5.54 -9.87
CA PRO A 75 -11.97 6.12 -11.14
C PRO A 75 -12.97 7.13 -11.72
N PRO A 76 -12.53 8.00 -12.64
CA PRO A 76 -13.46 8.89 -13.36
C PRO A 76 -14.61 8.10 -13.99
N GLY A 77 -15.85 8.59 -13.78
CA GLY A 77 -17.04 7.93 -14.30
C GLY A 77 -17.42 6.64 -13.57
N TYR A 78 -16.93 6.42 -12.35
CA TYR A 78 -17.33 5.27 -11.52
C TYR A 78 -18.86 5.21 -11.36
N ASP A 79 -19.44 4.03 -11.66
CA ASP A 79 -20.87 3.76 -11.45
C ASP A 79 -21.03 2.52 -10.55
N VAL A 80 -21.60 2.74 -9.35
CA VAL A 80 -21.88 1.66 -8.40
C VAL A 80 -22.86 0.61 -8.95
N ARG A 81 -23.65 0.98 -9.98
CA ARG A 81 -24.64 0.10 -10.62
C ARG A 81 -24.14 -0.52 -11.93
N ALA A 82 -22.86 -0.31 -12.28
CA ALA A 82 -22.31 -0.93 -13.49
C ALA A 82 -22.46 -2.46 -13.44
N LYS A 83 -22.84 -3.06 -14.57
CA LYS A 83 -23.06 -4.51 -14.67
C LYS A 83 -21.79 -5.31 -14.42
N THR A 84 -20.64 -4.79 -14.85
CA THR A 84 -19.34 -5.41 -14.64
C THR A 84 -18.68 -4.75 -13.43
N PRO A 85 -18.36 -5.49 -12.36
CA PRO A 85 -17.62 -4.96 -11.24
C PRO A 85 -16.24 -4.43 -11.65
N TYR A 86 -15.78 -3.38 -10.99
CA TYR A 86 -14.44 -2.84 -11.22
C TYR A 86 -13.38 -3.74 -10.60
N PRO A 87 -12.22 -3.92 -11.25
CA PRO A 87 -11.06 -4.48 -10.57
C PRO A 87 -10.72 -3.65 -9.33
N VAL A 88 -10.10 -4.27 -8.33
CA VAL A 88 -9.67 -3.59 -7.11
C VAL A 88 -8.18 -3.83 -6.85
N LEU A 89 -7.47 -2.74 -6.55
CA LEU A 89 -6.10 -2.75 -6.07
C LEU A 89 -6.08 -2.32 -4.59
N TYR A 90 -5.54 -3.15 -3.72
CA TYR A 90 -5.18 -2.78 -2.37
C TYR A 90 -3.73 -2.31 -2.38
N LEU A 91 -3.49 -1.03 -2.05
CA LEU A 91 -2.20 -0.37 -2.18
C LEU A 91 -1.70 0.08 -0.80
N LEU A 92 -0.66 -0.61 -0.31
CA LEU A 92 -0.15 -0.48 1.05
C LEU A 92 1.04 0.47 1.11
N HIS A 93 1.04 1.38 2.08
CA HIS A 93 2.09 2.39 2.26
C HIS A 93 3.29 1.87 3.07
N GLY A 94 4.37 2.65 3.15
CA GLY A 94 5.56 2.36 3.94
C GLY A 94 5.42 2.78 5.40
N TRP A 95 6.34 2.29 6.25
CA TRP A 95 6.41 2.64 7.66
C TRP A 95 6.53 4.16 7.85
N GLY A 96 5.80 4.69 8.80
CA GLY A 96 5.71 6.11 9.07
C GLY A 96 4.55 6.81 8.39
N ASP A 97 4.03 6.26 7.30
CA ASP A 97 2.84 6.81 6.62
C ASP A 97 1.53 6.31 7.25
N GLY A 98 0.42 6.77 6.74
CA GLY A 98 -0.92 6.33 7.03
C GLY A 98 -1.73 6.25 5.74
N ALA A 99 -3.05 6.04 5.82
CA ALA A 99 -3.92 5.91 4.65
C ALA A 99 -3.74 7.00 3.58
N PRO A 100 -3.46 8.30 3.92
CA PRO A 100 -3.24 9.34 2.91
C PRO A 100 -1.86 9.32 2.25
N GLY A 101 -0.88 8.52 2.69
CA GLY A 101 0.50 8.57 2.20
C GLY A 101 0.62 8.46 0.68
N TRP A 102 -0.10 7.53 0.08
CA TRP A 102 -0.09 7.36 -1.37
C TRP A 102 -0.72 8.53 -2.14
N THR A 103 -1.71 9.22 -1.58
CA THR A 103 -2.36 10.37 -2.25
C THR A 103 -1.65 11.68 -1.97
N ALA A 104 -1.24 11.92 -0.73
CA ALA A 104 -0.60 13.16 -0.32
C ALA A 104 0.83 13.30 -0.89
N VAL A 105 1.64 12.25 -0.78
CA VAL A 105 3.05 12.24 -1.21
C VAL A 105 3.22 11.54 -2.54
N GLY A 106 2.66 10.32 -2.66
CA GLY A 106 2.77 9.49 -3.87
C GLY A 106 1.96 10.01 -5.04
N ARG A 107 1.00 10.92 -4.81
CA ARG A 107 0.12 11.50 -5.85
C ARG A 107 -0.55 10.42 -6.72
N ALA A 108 -0.84 9.27 -6.11
CA ALA A 108 -1.32 8.08 -6.82
C ALA A 108 -2.63 8.32 -7.55
N ASN A 109 -3.53 9.14 -7.00
CA ASN A 109 -4.77 9.55 -7.64
C ASN A 109 -4.51 10.21 -9.01
N PHE A 110 -3.56 11.15 -9.11
CA PHE A 110 -3.22 11.78 -10.39
C PHE A 110 -2.54 10.81 -11.36
N ILE A 111 -1.70 9.89 -10.83
CA ILE A 111 -1.10 8.83 -11.64
C ILE A 111 -2.20 7.96 -12.27
N PHE A 112 -3.21 7.56 -11.49
CA PHE A 112 -4.32 6.75 -11.98
C PHE A 112 -5.15 7.52 -13.01
N ASP A 113 -5.51 8.77 -12.73
CA ASP A 113 -6.26 9.63 -13.65
C ASP A 113 -5.53 9.76 -15.00
N ASN A 114 -4.24 10.09 -14.95
CA ASN A 114 -3.40 10.27 -16.14
C ASN A 114 -3.23 8.96 -16.94
N LEU A 115 -3.07 7.82 -16.25
CA LEU A 115 -2.95 6.51 -16.91
C LEU A 115 -4.26 6.07 -17.55
N ILE A 116 -5.40 6.28 -16.88
CA ILE A 116 -6.73 5.98 -17.41
C ILE A 116 -7.01 6.86 -18.64
N ALA A 117 -6.77 8.18 -18.55
CA ALA A 117 -6.97 9.10 -19.66
C ALA A 117 -6.13 8.76 -20.89
N LYS A 118 -4.90 8.21 -20.69
CA LYS A 118 -4.01 7.75 -21.76
C LYS A 118 -4.33 6.32 -22.24
N GLY A 119 -5.37 5.66 -21.72
CA GLY A 119 -5.69 4.28 -22.06
C GLY A 119 -4.64 3.25 -21.64
N LYS A 120 -3.71 3.62 -20.72
CA LYS A 120 -2.64 2.75 -20.21
C LYS A 120 -3.05 1.95 -18.97
N MET A 121 -4.17 2.29 -18.35
CA MET A 121 -4.74 1.61 -17.20
C MET A 121 -6.24 1.47 -17.39
N LYS A 122 -6.78 0.31 -17.06
CA LYS A 122 -8.23 0.11 -16.98
C LYS A 122 -8.77 0.85 -15.74
N PRO A 123 -9.97 1.46 -15.81
CA PRO A 123 -10.62 1.99 -14.61
C PRO A 123 -10.70 0.91 -13.53
N MET A 124 -10.21 1.22 -12.34
CA MET A 124 -10.25 0.33 -11.16
C MET A 124 -10.45 1.13 -9.89
N VAL A 125 -10.95 0.48 -8.86
CA VAL A 125 -11.01 1.02 -7.49
C VAL A 125 -9.66 0.75 -6.83
N VAL A 126 -9.14 1.73 -6.08
CA VAL A 126 -7.90 1.54 -5.31
C VAL A 126 -8.17 1.83 -3.85
N VAL A 127 -7.75 0.92 -2.97
CA VAL A 127 -7.98 0.98 -1.53
C VAL A 127 -6.64 1.13 -0.83
N MET A 128 -6.52 2.14 0.01
CA MET A 128 -5.30 2.49 0.73
C MET A 128 -5.62 2.51 2.24
N PRO A 129 -5.42 1.38 2.94
CA PRO A 129 -5.65 1.29 4.39
C PRO A 129 -4.52 1.93 5.19
N ARG A 130 -4.72 2.15 6.50
CA ARG A 130 -3.70 2.66 7.43
C ARG A 130 -2.47 1.75 7.57
N GLY A 131 -2.58 0.45 7.33
CA GLY A 131 -1.42 -0.45 7.24
C GLY A 131 -0.78 -0.86 8.58
N TYR A 132 -1.38 -0.62 9.73
CA TYR A 132 -0.87 -1.07 11.03
C TYR A 132 -1.84 -2.01 11.73
N GLY A 133 -1.30 -3.08 12.32
CA GLY A 133 -2.05 -3.97 13.21
C GLY A 133 -1.91 -3.56 14.68
N ASP A 134 -0.82 -2.90 15.03
CA ASP A 134 -0.57 -2.36 16.37
C ASP A 134 0.18 -1.02 16.26
N MET A 135 -0.40 0.05 16.79
CA MET A 135 0.20 1.39 16.76
C MET A 135 1.50 1.48 17.60
N ALA A 136 1.75 0.54 18.50
CA ALA A 136 3.04 0.44 19.17
C ALA A 136 4.18 0.23 18.17
N PHE A 137 3.92 -0.39 17.00
CA PHE A 137 4.89 -0.60 15.94
C PHE A 137 5.46 0.71 15.38
N ILE A 138 4.69 1.78 15.36
CA ILE A 138 5.16 3.11 14.93
C ILE A 138 5.75 3.90 16.11
N GLN A 139 5.20 3.77 17.31
CA GLN A 139 5.60 4.52 18.49
C GLN A 139 7.02 4.17 18.98
N HIS A 140 7.49 2.94 18.76
CA HIS A 140 8.83 2.51 19.12
C HIS A 140 9.93 3.05 18.18
N GLY A 141 9.58 3.76 17.13
CA GLY A 141 10.51 4.36 16.18
C GLY A 141 11.17 3.32 15.26
N PHE A 142 12.07 3.78 14.39
CA PHE A 142 12.65 2.94 13.32
C PHE A 142 13.45 1.71 13.81
N ARG A 143 13.90 1.72 15.08
CA ARG A 143 14.64 0.57 15.66
C ARG A 143 13.81 -0.71 15.73
N ILE A 144 12.48 -0.62 15.68
CA ILE A 144 11.58 -1.77 15.71
C ILE A 144 11.87 -2.76 14.57
N TRP A 145 12.41 -2.29 13.45
CA TRP A 145 12.79 -3.12 12.31
C TRP A 145 13.99 -4.05 12.55
N GLN A 146 14.65 -3.95 13.71
CA GLN A 146 15.74 -4.85 14.12
C GLN A 146 15.23 -6.12 14.79
N ASP A 147 13.97 -6.13 15.25
CA ASP A 147 13.36 -7.25 15.98
C ASP A 147 12.22 -7.88 15.18
N VAL A 148 12.30 -9.20 14.96
CA VAL A 148 11.29 -9.95 14.22
C VAL A 148 9.96 -10.04 14.94
N VAL A 149 9.96 -10.07 16.28
CA VAL A 149 8.73 -10.28 17.09
C VAL A 149 7.71 -9.19 16.87
N PRO A 150 8.03 -7.89 17.01
CA PRO A 150 7.06 -6.83 16.73
C PRO A 150 6.67 -6.73 15.25
N ILE A 151 7.57 -7.09 14.33
CA ILE A 151 7.25 -7.13 12.89
C ILE A 151 6.18 -8.20 12.64
N ASP A 152 6.39 -9.42 13.11
CA ASP A 152 5.45 -10.54 12.96
C ASP A 152 4.11 -10.22 13.63
N HIS A 153 4.15 -9.62 14.83
CA HIS A 153 2.95 -9.22 15.57
C HIS A 153 2.11 -8.20 14.78
N ASN A 154 2.74 -7.11 14.33
CA ASN A 154 2.08 -6.09 13.52
C ASN A 154 1.49 -6.67 12.23
N THR A 155 2.29 -7.43 11.48
CA THR A 155 1.87 -8.01 10.19
C THR A 155 0.73 -9.00 10.37
N THR A 156 0.75 -9.81 11.43
CA THR A 156 -0.32 -10.76 11.76
C THR A 156 -1.64 -10.06 12.07
N LEU A 157 -1.62 -9.04 12.92
CA LEU A 157 -2.81 -8.27 13.27
C LEU A 157 -3.34 -7.49 12.07
N PHE A 158 -2.45 -6.82 11.32
CA PHE A 158 -2.87 -6.11 10.11
C PHE A 158 -3.47 -7.06 9.08
N THR A 159 -2.86 -8.22 8.82
CA THR A 159 -3.42 -9.25 7.93
C THR A 159 -4.83 -9.62 8.34
N LYS A 160 -5.06 -9.83 9.63
CA LYS A 160 -6.39 -10.16 10.16
C LYS A 160 -7.36 -9.00 9.94
N ALA A 161 -7.03 -7.76 10.35
CA ALA A 161 -7.87 -6.58 10.17
C ALA A 161 -8.19 -6.36 8.67
N PHE A 162 -7.19 -6.47 7.82
CA PHE A 162 -7.34 -6.31 6.38
C PHE A 162 -8.33 -7.31 5.77
N LEU A 163 -8.16 -8.61 6.07
CA LEU A 163 -8.98 -9.66 5.48
C LEU A 163 -10.40 -9.73 6.08
N THR A 164 -10.58 -9.38 7.36
CA THR A 164 -11.87 -9.55 8.07
C THR A 164 -12.64 -8.26 8.27
N GLU A 165 -12.00 -7.10 8.11
CA GLU A 165 -12.65 -5.80 8.33
C GLU A 165 -12.62 -4.93 7.08
N VAL A 166 -11.41 -4.61 6.53
CA VAL A 166 -11.28 -3.69 5.40
C VAL A 166 -11.86 -4.26 4.10
N MET A 167 -11.43 -5.47 3.71
CA MET A 167 -11.92 -6.09 2.46
C MET A 167 -13.45 -6.24 2.44
N PRO A 168 -14.12 -6.80 3.48
CA PRO A 168 -15.57 -6.93 3.50
C PRO A 168 -16.31 -5.59 3.43
N GLN A 169 -15.80 -4.54 4.09
CA GLN A 169 -16.40 -3.20 4.04
C GLN A 169 -16.31 -2.62 2.61
N VAL A 170 -15.15 -2.75 1.96
CA VAL A 170 -14.97 -2.32 0.57
C VAL A 170 -15.90 -3.07 -0.37
N GLU A 171 -16.00 -4.40 -0.23
CA GLU A 171 -16.84 -5.25 -1.08
C GLU A 171 -18.35 -5.04 -0.85
N SER A 172 -18.73 -4.51 0.30
CA SER A 172 -20.13 -4.13 0.58
C SER A 172 -20.47 -2.71 0.12
N GLY A 173 -19.50 -1.80 0.15
CA GLY A 173 -19.71 -0.39 -0.15
C GLY A 173 -19.47 0.00 -1.62
N TYR A 174 -18.73 -0.82 -2.36
CA TYR A 174 -18.32 -0.52 -3.73
C TYR A 174 -18.61 -1.67 -4.69
N ASN A 175 -18.84 -1.33 -5.95
CA ASN A 175 -19.01 -2.32 -7.03
C ASN A 175 -17.64 -2.82 -7.51
N VAL A 176 -17.00 -3.64 -6.69
CA VAL A 176 -15.68 -4.24 -6.96
C VAL A 176 -15.77 -5.74 -7.19
N SER A 177 -14.82 -6.27 -7.96
CA SER A 177 -14.72 -7.71 -8.19
C SER A 177 -14.44 -8.45 -6.88
N ARG A 178 -15.16 -9.54 -6.68
CA ARG A 178 -14.92 -10.49 -5.59
C ARG A 178 -14.13 -11.72 -6.04
N ASP A 179 -13.85 -11.83 -7.33
CA ASP A 179 -13.03 -12.88 -7.88
C ASP A 179 -11.55 -12.53 -7.76
N ARG A 180 -10.70 -13.52 -7.52
CA ARG A 180 -9.25 -13.33 -7.42
C ARG A 180 -8.66 -12.67 -8.66
N GLU A 181 -9.22 -12.96 -9.84
CA GLU A 181 -8.78 -12.40 -11.13
C GLU A 181 -9.04 -10.89 -11.28
N GLY A 182 -9.88 -10.34 -10.43
CA GLY A 182 -10.13 -8.90 -10.35
C GLY A 182 -9.50 -8.24 -9.13
N ARG A 183 -8.70 -8.95 -8.31
CA ARG A 183 -8.06 -8.42 -7.11
C ARG A 183 -6.54 -8.40 -7.23
N ALA A 184 -5.98 -7.24 -6.90
CA ALA A 184 -4.55 -7.02 -6.77
C ALA A 184 -4.20 -6.50 -5.37
N ILE A 185 -3.03 -6.86 -4.87
CA ILE A 185 -2.43 -6.28 -3.69
C ILE A 185 -0.99 -5.89 -4.00
N ALA A 186 -0.61 -4.66 -3.65
CA ALA A 186 0.76 -4.18 -3.83
C ALA A 186 1.14 -3.19 -2.73
N GLY A 187 2.42 -3.03 -2.46
CA GLY A 187 2.84 -2.08 -1.44
C GLY A 187 4.32 -1.74 -1.48
N PHE A 188 4.65 -0.68 -0.74
CA PHE A 188 6.00 -0.13 -0.64
C PHE A 188 6.58 -0.37 0.76
N SER A 189 7.84 -0.80 0.85
CA SER A 189 8.59 -0.94 2.10
C SER A 189 7.88 -1.89 3.10
N MET A 190 7.34 -1.40 4.21
CA MET A 190 6.45 -2.13 5.11
C MET A 190 5.26 -2.72 4.35
N GLY A 191 4.55 -1.90 3.58
CA GLY A 191 3.44 -2.37 2.75
C GLY A 191 3.88 -3.38 1.68
N GLY A 192 5.15 -3.35 1.25
CA GLY A 192 5.76 -4.37 0.39
C GLY A 192 5.89 -5.73 1.10
N LEU A 193 6.34 -5.73 2.36
CA LEU A 193 6.33 -6.92 3.22
C LEU A 193 4.90 -7.46 3.36
N GLU A 194 3.98 -6.58 3.75
CA GLU A 194 2.57 -6.95 4.00
C GLU A 194 1.87 -7.46 2.75
N SER A 195 2.04 -6.79 1.60
CA SER A 195 1.42 -7.21 0.34
C SER A 195 1.95 -8.56 -0.14
N LEU A 196 3.25 -8.83 0.02
CA LEU A 196 3.84 -10.11 -0.32
C LEU A 196 3.39 -11.21 0.66
N SER A 197 3.41 -10.94 1.98
CA SER A 197 2.92 -11.91 2.97
C SER A 197 1.45 -12.23 2.76
N ILE A 198 0.57 -11.22 2.65
CA ILE A 198 -0.86 -11.44 2.45
C ILE A 198 -1.14 -12.09 1.09
N GLY A 199 -0.54 -11.57 0.02
CA GLY A 199 -0.84 -12.02 -1.35
C GLY A 199 -0.37 -13.45 -1.62
N LEU A 200 0.82 -13.84 -1.14
CA LEU A 200 1.37 -15.17 -1.36
C LEU A 200 0.79 -16.23 -0.41
N THR A 201 0.23 -15.84 0.73
CA THR A 201 -0.46 -16.76 1.64
C THR A 201 -1.97 -16.87 1.38
N ASN A 202 -2.54 -15.98 0.53
CA ASN A 202 -3.96 -15.96 0.16
C ASN A 202 -4.13 -15.91 -1.38
N THR A 203 -3.49 -16.83 -2.09
CA THR A 203 -3.54 -16.90 -3.56
C THR A 203 -4.93 -17.26 -4.09
N ASP A 204 -5.81 -17.75 -3.24
CA ASP A 204 -7.25 -17.93 -3.52
C ASP A 204 -7.99 -16.57 -3.61
N LYS A 205 -7.44 -15.49 -3.07
CA LYS A 205 -8.04 -14.16 -3.05
C LYS A 205 -7.42 -13.19 -4.04
N PHE A 206 -6.13 -13.36 -4.36
CA PHE A 206 -5.37 -12.43 -5.19
C PHE A 206 -4.70 -13.14 -6.36
N ALA A 207 -4.92 -12.65 -7.59
CA ALA A 207 -4.21 -13.12 -8.79
C ALA A 207 -2.99 -12.22 -9.11
N TYR A 208 -2.91 -11.03 -8.56
CA TYR A 208 -1.86 -10.04 -8.81
C TYR A 208 -1.25 -9.59 -7.48
N VAL A 209 0.05 -9.78 -7.32
CA VAL A 209 0.80 -9.45 -6.11
C VAL A 209 2.02 -8.62 -6.48
N GLY A 210 2.24 -7.52 -5.77
CA GLY A 210 3.38 -6.63 -6.02
C GLY A 210 4.07 -6.15 -4.75
N GLY A 211 5.40 -5.99 -4.82
CA GLY A 211 6.20 -5.41 -3.75
C GLY A 211 7.25 -4.44 -4.28
N PHE A 212 7.31 -3.24 -3.68
CA PHE A 212 8.29 -2.20 -4.03
C PHE A 212 9.23 -1.98 -2.86
N SER A 213 10.54 -2.20 -3.04
CA SER A 213 11.55 -2.05 -1.97
C SER A 213 11.07 -2.68 -0.66
N SER A 214 10.63 -3.94 -0.73
CA SER A 214 9.90 -4.62 0.34
C SER A 214 10.79 -4.88 1.56
N ALA A 215 10.28 -4.60 2.77
CA ALA A 215 11.00 -4.74 4.03
C ALA A 215 11.08 -6.21 4.52
N VAL A 216 11.47 -7.11 3.63
CA VAL A 216 11.50 -8.59 3.86
C VAL A 216 12.78 -9.10 4.51
N HIS A 217 13.64 -8.22 5.00
CA HIS A 217 14.98 -8.56 5.54
C HIS A 217 14.97 -9.40 6.82
N LYS A 218 13.84 -9.50 7.51
CA LYS A 218 13.65 -10.34 8.71
C LYS A 218 12.71 -11.51 8.48
N LEU A 219 12.18 -11.67 7.26
CA LEU A 219 11.21 -12.69 6.95
C LEU A 219 11.88 -14.06 6.76
N ASP A 220 11.42 -15.06 7.47
CA ASP A 220 11.74 -16.46 7.20
C ASP A 220 10.78 -16.97 6.09
N TYR A 221 11.27 -16.94 4.86
CA TYR A 221 10.47 -17.29 3.67
C TYR A 221 9.93 -18.72 3.72
N ALA A 222 10.70 -19.66 4.28
CA ALA A 222 10.30 -21.06 4.35
C ALA A 222 9.15 -21.26 5.35
N LYS A 223 9.16 -20.52 6.43
CA LYS A 223 8.10 -20.51 7.45
C LYS A 223 6.86 -19.75 6.95
N GLU A 224 7.05 -18.52 6.48
CA GLU A 224 5.97 -17.64 6.03
C GLU A 224 5.18 -18.24 4.87
N PHE A 225 5.89 -18.75 3.88
CA PHE A 225 5.30 -19.30 2.65
C PHE A 225 5.34 -20.83 2.61
N ALA A 226 5.23 -21.50 3.77
CA ALA A 226 5.29 -22.96 3.86
C ALA A 226 4.22 -23.66 2.99
N ALA A 227 3.03 -23.07 2.88
CA ALA A 227 1.91 -23.58 2.11
C ALA A 227 1.89 -23.14 0.62
N LEU A 228 2.85 -22.31 0.19
CA LEU A 228 2.88 -21.79 -1.18
C LEU A 228 3.23 -22.90 -2.18
N ASP A 229 2.23 -23.29 -2.97
CA ASP A 229 2.37 -24.18 -4.12
C ASP A 229 2.28 -23.36 -5.42
N PRO A 230 3.34 -23.29 -6.24
CA PRO A 230 3.37 -22.51 -7.46
C PRO A 230 2.26 -22.88 -8.47
N LYS A 231 1.88 -24.16 -8.52
CA LYS A 231 0.82 -24.62 -9.42
C LYS A 231 -0.57 -24.21 -8.94
N ALA A 232 -0.80 -24.33 -7.63
CA ALA A 232 -2.08 -23.92 -7.03
C ALA A 232 -2.22 -22.40 -6.95
N ALA A 233 -1.10 -21.67 -6.75
CA ALA A 233 -1.08 -20.22 -6.69
C ALA A 233 -1.55 -19.58 -8.01
N ASP A 234 -1.14 -20.11 -9.16
CA ASP A 234 -1.52 -19.65 -10.52
C ASP A 234 -1.64 -18.11 -10.60
N LEU A 235 -0.60 -17.39 -10.11
CA LEU A 235 -0.59 -15.93 -10.12
C LEU A 235 -0.50 -15.40 -11.55
N ARG A 236 -1.29 -14.38 -11.87
CA ARG A 236 -1.23 -13.67 -13.15
C ARG A 236 -0.08 -12.68 -13.19
N LEU A 237 0.29 -12.16 -12.03
CA LEU A 237 1.48 -11.31 -11.85
C LEU A 237 2.03 -11.46 -10.44
N LEU A 238 3.32 -11.73 -10.34
CA LEU A 238 4.11 -11.54 -9.14
C LEU A 238 5.24 -10.58 -9.49
N TRP A 239 5.13 -9.32 -9.05
CA TRP A 239 6.07 -8.28 -9.42
C TRP A 239 6.82 -7.75 -8.19
N ILE A 240 8.15 -7.80 -8.25
CA ILE A 240 9.02 -7.35 -7.17
C ILE A 240 10.07 -6.41 -7.74
N ALA A 241 10.02 -5.15 -7.29
CA ALA A 241 10.98 -4.13 -7.71
C ALA A 241 11.68 -3.51 -6.50
N CYS A 242 12.98 -3.26 -6.67
CA CYS A 242 13.79 -2.57 -5.66
C CYS A 242 14.91 -1.80 -6.36
N GLY A 243 15.19 -0.57 -5.91
CA GLY A 243 16.28 0.22 -6.44
C GLY A 243 17.64 -0.48 -6.23
N THR A 244 18.55 -0.38 -7.20
CA THR A 244 19.86 -1.05 -7.13
C THR A 244 20.76 -0.54 -6.01
N GLU A 245 20.53 0.69 -5.53
CA GLU A 245 21.25 1.33 -4.43
C GLU A 245 20.40 1.38 -3.14
N ASP A 246 19.22 0.77 -3.14
CA ASP A 246 18.36 0.68 -1.97
C ASP A 246 18.97 -0.29 -0.94
N SER A 247 18.93 0.08 0.34
CA SER A 247 19.42 -0.76 1.44
C SER A 247 18.70 -2.11 1.54
N LEU A 248 17.48 -2.23 1.01
CA LEU A 248 16.67 -3.45 0.99
C LEU A 248 16.94 -4.35 -0.24
N ILE A 249 17.81 -3.94 -1.17
CA ILE A 249 18.05 -4.67 -2.43
C ILE A 249 18.49 -6.11 -2.18
N THR A 250 19.39 -6.35 -1.20
CA THR A 250 19.89 -7.69 -0.89
C THR A 250 18.76 -8.60 -0.39
N ALA A 251 17.89 -8.10 0.47
CA ALA A 251 16.75 -8.87 0.98
C ALA A 251 15.73 -9.17 -0.14
N ASN A 252 15.43 -8.19 -1.01
CA ASN A 252 14.52 -8.40 -2.13
C ASN A 252 15.08 -9.41 -3.14
N ARG A 253 16.38 -9.34 -3.47
CA ARG A 253 17.05 -10.36 -4.31
C ARG A 253 17.01 -11.74 -3.67
N GLY A 254 17.17 -11.83 -2.34
CA GLY A 254 17.08 -13.09 -1.59
C GLY A 254 15.69 -13.72 -1.71
N LEU A 255 14.63 -12.93 -1.57
CA LEU A 255 13.25 -13.39 -1.76
C LEU A 255 13.00 -13.82 -3.21
N ILE A 256 13.42 -13.02 -4.20
CA ILE A 256 13.28 -13.36 -5.62
C ILE A 256 13.94 -14.72 -5.90
N GLY A 257 15.20 -14.90 -5.51
CA GLY A 257 15.91 -16.18 -5.72
C GLY A 257 15.23 -17.37 -5.04
N TRP A 258 14.65 -17.17 -3.84
CA TRP A 258 13.90 -18.23 -3.15
C TRP A 258 12.61 -18.59 -3.89
N LEU A 259 11.88 -17.59 -4.40
CA LEU A 259 10.65 -17.77 -5.18
C LEU A 259 10.93 -18.44 -6.54
N GLU A 260 11.98 -18.04 -7.23
CA GLU A 260 12.44 -18.65 -8.50
C GLU A 260 12.83 -20.12 -8.31
N ALA A 261 13.53 -20.44 -7.22
CA ALA A 261 13.88 -21.82 -6.85
C ALA A 261 12.62 -22.68 -6.64
N LYS A 262 11.53 -22.08 -6.19
CA LYS A 262 10.21 -22.70 -6.12
C LYS A 262 9.41 -22.69 -7.44
N LYS A 263 9.99 -22.13 -8.52
CA LYS A 263 9.35 -21.98 -9.83
C LYS A 263 8.14 -21.04 -9.84
N MET A 264 8.13 -20.04 -8.95
CA MET A 264 7.17 -18.94 -9.01
C MET A 264 7.53 -18.00 -10.18
N PRO A 265 6.53 -17.52 -10.94
CA PRO A 265 6.77 -16.61 -12.09
C PRO A 265 6.99 -15.17 -11.61
N VAL A 266 8.17 -14.87 -11.03
CA VAL A 266 8.51 -13.52 -10.58
C VAL A 266 8.91 -12.66 -11.77
N THR A 267 8.45 -11.42 -11.79
CA THR A 267 8.80 -10.38 -12.76
C THR A 267 9.51 -9.22 -12.09
#